data_d22f3daba4801af4a5b36aa3d82c95fb
#
_entry.id   d22f3daba4801af4a5b36aa3d82c95fb
#
_cell.length_a   1.000
_cell.length_b   1.000
_cell.length_c   1.000
_cell.angle_alpha   90.00
_cell.angle_beta   90.00
_cell.angle_gamma   90.00
#
_symmetry.space_group_name_H-M   'P 1'
#
loop_
_entity.id
_entity.type
_entity.pdbx_description
1 polymer ?
#
loop_
_entity_poly.entity_id
_entity_poly.type
_entity_poly.pdbx_seq_one_letter_code
_entity_poly.pdbx_strand_id
1 'polypeptide(L)'
;MAKIIGIDLGTTNSCLAIMDGDQAKVIENGEGGRTTPSVVAYSDGEILVGQSAKRQSVTNPENTLYAIKRLIGRKFDDEVVKKDKDMTPFKIIKAKNGDAWVNANNEDLAQQQVSAQILAKMKKSAEDYLGHEVKEAVITVPAYFNDSQRQATK
;
A
#
# COMPACT_ATOMS: atom_id res chain seq x y z
N MET A 1 -26.84 -7.84 -4.34
CA MET A 1 -25.74 -7.97 -5.32
C MET A 1 -24.43 -7.52 -4.70
N ALA A 2 -23.40 -8.34 -4.77
CA ALA A 2 -22.08 -7.95 -4.27
C ALA A 2 -21.53 -6.79 -5.11
N LYS A 3 -21.00 -5.75 -4.47
CA LYS A 3 -20.40 -4.62 -5.17
C LYS A 3 -18.92 -4.86 -5.40
N ILE A 4 -18.48 -4.49 -6.60
CA ILE A 4 -17.06 -4.44 -6.93
C ILE A 4 -16.56 -3.05 -6.53
N ILE A 5 -15.46 -2.99 -5.78
CA ILE A 5 -14.85 -1.72 -5.39
C ILE A 5 -13.72 -1.36 -6.36
N GLY A 6 -13.44 -0.06 -6.47
CA GLY A 6 -12.29 0.44 -7.20
C GLY A 6 -11.27 0.98 -6.22
N ILE A 7 -10.01 0.61 -6.39
CA ILE A 7 -8.91 1.12 -5.56
C ILE A 7 -7.83 1.70 -6.48
N ASP A 8 -7.48 2.94 -6.22
CA ASP A 8 -6.27 3.55 -6.76
C ASP A 8 -5.18 3.43 -5.69
N LEU A 9 -4.32 2.45 -5.84
CA LEU A 9 -3.18 2.22 -4.95
C LEU A 9 -2.04 3.12 -5.40
N GLY A 10 -2.04 4.36 -4.91
CA GLY A 10 -1.03 5.35 -5.27
C GLY A 10 0.27 5.21 -4.50
N THR A 11 1.34 5.81 -5.00
CA THR A 11 2.65 5.83 -4.33
C THR A 11 2.58 6.61 -3.01
N THR A 12 1.90 7.74 -3.01
CA THR A 12 1.79 8.63 -1.85
C THR A 12 0.46 8.47 -1.12
N ASN A 13 -0.64 8.41 -1.88
CA ASN A 13 -1.99 8.28 -1.35
C ASN A 13 -2.79 7.25 -2.14
N SER A 14 -3.70 6.59 -1.45
CA SER A 14 -4.63 5.64 -2.04
C SER A 14 -6.06 6.15 -1.93
N CYS A 15 -6.91 5.75 -2.86
CA CYS A 15 -8.30 6.20 -2.94
C CYS A 15 -9.21 5.00 -3.19
N LEU A 16 -10.40 5.05 -2.58
CA LEU A 16 -11.40 3.99 -2.67
C LEU A 16 -12.69 4.55 -3.26
N ALA A 17 -13.25 3.86 -4.24
CA ALA A 17 -14.50 4.27 -4.86
C ALA A 17 -15.43 3.08 -5.14
N ILE A 18 -16.71 3.38 -5.26
CA ILE A 18 -17.74 2.44 -5.71
C ILE A 18 -18.53 3.08 -6.84
N MET A 19 -19.24 2.24 -7.59
CA MET A 19 -20.23 2.75 -8.53
C MET A 19 -21.55 3.02 -7.80
N ASP A 20 -22.06 4.22 -7.93
CA ASP A 20 -23.38 4.63 -7.44
C ASP A 20 -24.22 4.98 -8.68
N GLY A 21 -25.01 4.00 -9.12
CA GLY A 21 -25.63 4.09 -10.44
C GLY A 21 -24.59 4.00 -11.54
N ASP A 22 -24.53 5.02 -12.39
CA ASP A 22 -23.56 5.15 -13.50
C ASP A 22 -22.39 6.08 -13.17
N GLN A 23 -22.28 6.53 -11.90
CA GLN A 23 -21.21 7.43 -11.47
C GLN A 23 -20.33 6.78 -10.42
N ALA A 24 -19.03 7.07 -10.47
CA ALA A 24 -18.10 6.66 -9.45
C ALA A 24 -18.21 7.59 -8.23
N LYS A 25 -18.26 7.00 -7.05
CA LYS A 25 -18.34 7.74 -5.78
C LYS A 25 -17.16 7.38 -4.90
N VAL A 26 -16.36 8.37 -4.53
CA VAL A 26 -15.25 8.17 -3.58
C VAL A 26 -15.81 7.95 -2.18
N ILE A 27 -15.29 6.94 -1.50
CA ILE A 27 -15.69 6.60 -0.14
C ILE A 27 -14.69 7.20 0.84
N GLU A 28 -15.18 7.85 1.88
CA GLU A 28 -14.34 8.34 2.98
C GLU A 28 -13.83 7.17 3.82
N ASN A 29 -12.59 7.28 4.30
CA ASN A 29 -12.01 6.32 5.22
C ASN A 29 -12.56 6.51 6.65
N GLY A 30 -12.12 5.66 7.58
CA GLY A 30 -12.56 5.73 8.98
C GLY A 30 -12.20 7.03 9.70
N GLU A 31 -11.24 7.80 9.19
CA GLU A 31 -10.81 9.09 9.73
C GLU A 31 -11.48 10.28 9.02
N GLY A 32 -12.43 10.03 8.11
CA GLY A 32 -13.17 11.06 7.38
C GLY A 32 -12.45 11.64 6.17
N GLY A 33 -11.32 11.07 5.76
CA GLY A 33 -10.57 11.51 4.59
C GLY A 33 -11.00 10.78 3.32
N ARG A 34 -10.93 11.48 2.18
CA ARG A 34 -11.21 10.90 0.86
C ARG A 34 -10.02 10.13 0.29
N THR A 35 -8.82 10.39 0.81
CA THR A 35 -7.62 9.66 0.48
C THR A 35 -7.01 9.08 1.74
N THR A 36 -6.29 7.99 1.59
CA THR A 36 -5.56 7.34 2.67
C THR A 36 -4.08 7.37 2.31
N PRO A 37 -3.22 7.95 3.17
CA PRO A 37 -1.78 7.90 2.92
C PRO A 37 -1.32 6.44 2.72
N SER A 38 -0.51 6.21 1.68
CA SER A 38 0.05 4.90 1.39
C SER A 38 1.26 4.63 2.30
N VAL A 39 1.01 4.65 3.61
CA VAL A 39 2.01 4.51 4.67
C VAL A 39 1.60 3.40 5.61
N VAL A 40 2.54 2.54 5.95
CA VAL A 40 2.33 1.42 6.89
C VAL A 40 3.41 1.49 7.97
N ALA A 41 3.00 1.54 9.22
CA ALA A 41 3.93 1.54 10.36
C ALA A 41 3.80 0.24 11.15
N TYR A 42 4.93 -0.34 11.47
CA TYR A 42 5.03 -1.54 12.29
C TYR A 42 5.59 -1.15 13.66
N SER A 43 4.83 -1.37 14.70
CA SER A 43 5.27 -1.20 16.07
C SER A 43 4.82 -2.40 16.90
N ASP A 44 5.35 -2.54 18.10
CA ASP A 44 5.20 -3.75 18.93
C ASP A 44 3.78 -4.34 18.92
N GLY A 45 3.60 -5.42 18.13
CA GLY A 45 2.33 -6.14 18.02
C GLY A 45 1.23 -5.42 17.25
N GLU A 46 1.50 -4.25 16.67
CA GLU A 46 0.49 -3.45 16.00
C GLU A 46 0.95 -3.03 14.60
N ILE A 47 0.02 -3.03 13.64
CA ILE A 47 0.26 -2.52 12.28
C ILE A 47 -0.71 -1.37 12.05
N LEU A 48 -0.16 -0.18 11.78
CA LEU A 48 -0.94 1.00 11.47
C LEU A 48 -0.87 1.30 9.98
N VAL A 49 -1.96 1.76 9.40
CA VAL A 49 -2.05 2.09 7.97
C VAL A 49 -2.72 3.45 7.80
N GLY A 50 -2.18 4.25 6.90
CA GLY A 50 -2.76 5.54 6.54
C GLY A 50 -2.29 6.67 7.44
N GLN A 51 -3.20 7.54 7.85
CA GLN A 51 -2.86 8.76 8.59
C GLN A 51 -2.20 8.48 9.94
N SER A 52 -2.65 7.46 10.67
CA SER A 52 -2.05 7.07 11.93
C SER A 52 -0.61 6.60 11.76
N ALA A 53 -0.34 5.84 10.68
CA ALA A 53 1.02 5.43 10.34
C ALA A 53 1.89 6.63 9.97
N LYS A 54 1.37 7.54 9.17
CA LYS A 54 2.08 8.76 8.75
C LYS A 54 2.49 9.61 9.95
N ARG A 55 1.65 9.70 10.98
CA ARG A 55 1.97 10.43 12.20
C ARG A 55 3.13 9.81 12.96
N GLN A 56 3.34 8.52 12.86
CA GLN A 56 4.47 7.83 13.51
C GLN A 56 5.80 8.03 12.80
N SER A 57 5.82 8.56 11.58
CA SER A 57 7.06 8.72 10.82
C SER A 57 8.13 9.55 11.53
N VAL A 58 7.72 10.45 12.42
CA VAL A 58 8.63 11.30 13.19
C VAL A 58 9.25 10.53 14.36
N THR A 59 8.47 9.69 15.04
CA THR A 59 8.90 8.97 16.25
C THR A 59 9.37 7.55 15.99
N ASN A 60 8.98 6.96 14.85
CA ASN A 60 9.32 5.59 14.48
C ASN A 60 9.71 5.48 12.99
N PRO A 61 10.69 6.27 12.53
CA PRO A 61 11.00 6.36 11.09
C PRO A 61 11.52 5.06 10.52
N GLU A 62 12.24 4.25 11.27
CA GLU A 62 12.84 3.00 10.78
C GLU A 62 11.78 1.93 10.48
N ASN A 63 10.60 2.01 11.07
CA ASN A 63 9.52 1.03 10.92
C ASN A 63 8.27 1.63 10.28
N THR A 64 8.38 2.83 9.72
CA THR A 64 7.29 3.49 9.00
C THR A 64 7.62 3.50 7.50
N LEU A 65 6.90 2.66 6.76
CA LEU A 65 7.17 2.40 5.35
C LEU A 65 6.26 3.26 4.46
N TYR A 66 6.87 3.94 3.49
CA TYR A 66 6.16 4.76 2.52
C TYR A 66 6.80 4.61 1.13
N ALA A 67 6.09 5.03 0.10
CA ALA A 67 6.54 4.95 -1.29
C ALA A 67 6.95 3.53 -1.71
N ILE A 68 6.33 2.52 -1.11
CA ILE A 68 6.65 1.10 -1.34
C ILE A 68 6.33 0.70 -2.79
N LYS A 69 5.38 1.37 -3.41
CA LYS A 69 5.03 1.14 -4.82
C LYS A 69 6.22 1.32 -5.76
N ARG A 70 7.21 2.13 -5.38
CA ARG A 70 8.44 2.30 -6.17
C ARG A 70 9.29 1.03 -6.23
N LEU A 71 9.12 0.11 -5.27
CA LEU A 71 9.86 -1.15 -5.21
C LEU A 71 9.13 -2.30 -5.90
N ILE A 72 7.87 -2.08 -6.33
CA ILE A 72 7.05 -3.15 -6.89
C ILE A 72 7.67 -3.74 -8.16
N GLY A 73 7.86 -5.05 -8.18
CA GLY A 73 8.46 -5.76 -9.31
C GLY A 73 9.94 -5.42 -9.56
N ARG A 74 10.61 -4.75 -8.62
CA ARG A 74 12.01 -4.31 -8.77
C ARG A 74 12.97 -5.28 -8.11
N LYS A 75 14.20 -5.33 -8.67
CA LYS A 75 15.33 -6.04 -8.07
C LYS A 75 16.13 -5.08 -7.19
N PHE A 76 16.74 -5.63 -6.15
CA PHE A 76 17.56 -4.83 -5.22
C PHE A 76 18.68 -4.06 -5.94
N ASP A 77 19.26 -4.65 -6.98
CA ASP A 77 20.38 -4.06 -7.70
C ASP A 77 19.95 -3.05 -8.77
N ASP A 78 18.66 -2.76 -8.93
CA ASP A 78 18.15 -1.75 -9.84
C ASP A 78 18.59 -0.34 -9.39
N GLU A 79 18.92 0.52 -10.37
CA GLU A 79 19.38 1.90 -10.10
C GLU A 79 18.40 2.72 -9.28
N VAL A 80 17.09 2.56 -9.55
CA VAL A 80 16.02 3.25 -8.81
C VAL A 80 16.03 2.83 -7.35
N VAL A 81 16.23 1.53 -7.08
CA VAL A 81 16.26 0.99 -5.72
C VAL A 81 17.50 1.48 -4.97
N LYS A 82 18.65 1.56 -5.64
CA LYS A 82 19.87 2.07 -5.03
C LYS A 82 19.71 3.52 -4.56
N LYS A 83 19.04 4.36 -5.36
CA LYS A 83 18.75 5.74 -4.98
C LYS A 83 17.80 5.80 -3.80
N ASP A 84 16.73 5.02 -3.84
CA ASP A 84 15.74 4.99 -2.76
C ASP A 84 16.35 4.52 -1.44
N LYS A 85 17.25 3.54 -1.49
CA LYS A 85 17.96 3.04 -0.31
C LYS A 85 18.70 4.12 0.46
N ASP A 86 19.30 5.06 -0.27
CA ASP A 86 20.07 6.17 0.35
C ASP A 86 19.15 7.29 0.89
N MET A 87 17.89 7.33 0.44
CA MET A 87 16.97 8.42 0.75
C MET A 87 15.94 8.06 1.83
N THR A 88 15.73 6.77 2.10
CA THR A 88 14.69 6.34 3.04
C THR A 88 15.26 6.05 4.43
N PRO A 89 14.52 6.37 5.51
CA PRO A 89 14.95 6.03 6.87
C PRO A 89 14.78 4.56 7.22
N PHE A 90 13.95 3.81 6.49
CA PHE A 90 13.80 2.37 6.66
C PHE A 90 14.77 1.61 5.75
N LYS A 91 15.02 0.36 6.09
CA LYS A 91 15.98 -0.48 5.36
C LYS A 91 15.33 -1.14 4.15
N ILE A 92 15.97 -1.00 3.00
CA ILE A 92 15.67 -1.78 1.80
C ILE A 92 16.72 -2.88 1.72
N ILE A 93 16.28 -4.13 1.60
CA ILE A 93 17.14 -5.31 1.67
C ILE A 93 16.98 -6.16 0.41
N LYS A 94 17.95 -7.06 0.19
CA LYS A 94 17.93 -8.00 -0.92
C LYS A 94 17.36 -9.34 -0.46
N ALA A 95 16.26 -9.76 -1.09
CA ALA A 95 15.69 -11.08 -0.86
C ALA A 95 16.55 -12.18 -1.49
N LYS A 96 16.30 -13.44 -1.13
CA LYS A 96 17.03 -14.58 -1.68
C LYS A 96 16.96 -14.68 -3.19
N ASN A 97 15.83 -14.29 -3.78
CA ASN A 97 15.63 -14.28 -5.23
C ASN A 97 16.13 -12.99 -5.91
N GLY A 98 16.71 -12.05 -5.15
CA GLY A 98 17.23 -10.79 -5.65
C GLY A 98 16.22 -9.64 -5.66
N ASP A 99 14.99 -9.86 -5.26
CA ASP A 99 13.98 -8.80 -5.20
C ASP A 99 14.32 -7.76 -4.13
N ALA A 100 13.83 -6.53 -4.34
CA ALA A 100 13.92 -5.47 -3.34
C ALA A 100 12.82 -5.68 -2.30
N TRP A 101 13.22 -6.00 -1.10
CA TRP A 101 12.35 -6.13 0.08
C TRP A 101 12.65 -5.01 1.06
N VAL A 102 11.88 -4.91 2.11
CA VAL A 102 12.09 -3.96 3.21
C VAL A 102 12.20 -4.70 4.53
N ASN A 103 12.79 -4.04 5.52
CA ASN A 103 12.84 -4.56 6.88
C ASN A 103 12.14 -3.56 7.80
N ALA A 104 11.20 -4.06 8.58
CA ALA A 104 10.50 -3.28 9.60
C ALA A 104 10.25 -4.17 10.81
N ASN A 105 10.46 -3.64 11.99
CA ASN A 105 10.26 -4.33 13.26
C ASN A 105 11.00 -5.68 13.31
N ASN A 106 12.23 -5.70 12.79
CA ASN A 106 13.10 -6.88 12.68
C ASN A 106 12.54 -8.00 11.80
N GLU A 107 11.59 -7.70 10.92
CA GLU A 107 11.04 -8.65 9.96
C GLU A 107 11.37 -8.22 8.53
N ASP A 108 11.71 -9.20 7.70
CA ASP A 108 11.93 -8.99 6.27
C ASP A 108 10.60 -9.15 5.53
N LEU A 109 10.19 -8.10 4.82
CA LEU A 109 8.88 -8.02 4.19
C LEU A 109 9.01 -7.77 2.69
N ALA A 110 8.31 -8.56 1.90
CA ALA A 110 8.14 -8.27 0.48
C ALA A 110 7.24 -7.03 0.32
N GLN A 111 7.46 -6.26 -0.74
CA GLN A 111 6.61 -5.10 -0.98
C GLN A 111 5.13 -5.49 -1.12
N GLN A 112 4.82 -6.69 -1.65
CA GLN A 112 3.46 -7.19 -1.75
C GLN A 112 2.79 -7.33 -0.37
N GLN A 113 3.54 -7.75 0.63
CA GLN A 113 3.02 -7.88 2.00
C GLN A 113 2.68 -6.51 2.59
N VAL A 114 3.51 -5.52 2.33
CA VAL A 114 3.28 -4.14 2.81
C VAL A 114 2.10 -3.52 2.07
N SER A 115 2.05 -3.64 0.75
CA SER A 115 0.94 -3.13 -0.06
C SER A 115 -0.38 -3.80 0.29
N ALA A 116 -0.35 -5.09 0.64
CA ALA A 116 -1.54 -5.82 1.09
C ALA A 116 -2.15 -5.22 2.35
N GLN A 117 -1.37 -4.65 3.25
CA GLN A 117 -1.87 -3.96 4.45
C GLN A 117 -2.71 -2.73 4.06
N ILE A 118 -2.26 -1.99 3.04
CA ILE A 118 -3.01 -0.83 2.53
C ILE A 118 -4.32 -1.30 1.90
N LEU A 119 -4.26 -2.34 1.08
CA LEU A 119 -5.46 -2.90 0.43
C LEU A 119 -6.45 -3.46 1.45
N ALA A 120 -5.96 -4.09 2.51
CA ALA A 120 -6.82 -4.60 3.59
C ALA A 120 -7.56 -3.46 4.30
N LYS A 121 -6.91 -2.33 4.54
CA LYS A 121 -7.56 -1.15 5.09
C LYS A 121 -8.62 -0.59 4.14
N MET A 122 -8.34 -0.53 2.85
CA MET A 122 -9.31 -0.09 1.84
C MET A 122 -10.52 -1.02 1.81
N LYS A 123 -10.29 -2.33 1.84
CA LYS A 123 -11.37 -3.33 1.89
C LYS A 123 -12.24 -3.13 3.12
N LYS A 124 -11.64 -2.95 4.30
CA LYS A 124 -12.38 -2.73 5.53
C LYS A 124 -13.21 -1.45 5.47
N SER A 125 -12.66 -0.37 4.97
CA SER A 125 -13.38 0.90 4.80
C SER A 125 -14.60 0.73 3.87
N ALA A 126 -14.44 -0.03 2.79
CA ALA A 126 -15.53 -0.32 1.87
C ALA A 126 -16.62 -1.18 2.54
N GLU A 127 -16.23 -2.20 3.28
CA GLU A 127 -17.16 -3.08 4.00
C GLU A 127 -17.93 -2.33 5.08
N ASP A 128 -17.29 -1.45 5.82
CA ASP A 128 -17.92 -0.60 6.83
C ASP A 128 -18.95 0.35 6.20
N TYR A 129 -18.62 0.91 5.03
CA TYR A 129 -19.53 1.80 4.31
C TYR A 129 -20.73 1.04 3.70
N LEU A 130 -20.47 -0.10 3.07
CA LEU A 130 -21.50 -0.89 2.37
C LEU A 130 -22.35 -1.75 3.29
N GLY A 131 -21.84 -2.10 4.47
CA GLY A 131 -22.52 -2.96 5.43
C GLY A 131 -22.50 -4.44 5.06
N HIS A 132 -21.67 -4.86 4.13
CA HIS A 132 -21.52 -6.27 3.75
C HIS A 132 -20.09 -6.57 3.28
N GLU A 133 -19.75 -7.85 3.17
CA GLU A 133 -18.44 -8.30 2.72
C GLU A 133 -18.17 -7.92 1.25
N VAL A 134 -16.94 -7.51 0.98
CA VAL A 134 -16.45 -7.21 -0.38
C VAL A 134 -15.46 -8.31 -0.80
N LYS A 135 -15.71 -8.90 -1.97
CA LYS A 135 -14.91 -10.01 -2.49
C LYS A 135 -14.14 -9.67 -3.78
N GLU A 136 -14.49 -8.58 -4.43
CA GLU A 136 -13.93 -8.23 -5.73
C GLU A 136 -13.52 -6.76 -5.77
N ALA A 137 -12.37 -6.50 -6.36
CA ALA A 137 -11.85 -5.15 -6.53
C ALA A 137 -11.17 -4.99 -7.88
N VAL A 138 -11.27 -3.78 -8.43
CA VAL A 138 -10.45 -3.34 -9.55
C VAL A 138 -9.38 -2.41 -8.99
N ILE A 139 -8.11 -2.74 -9.20
CA ILE A 139 -6.98 -1.97 -8.69
C ILE A 139 -6.24 -1.36 -9.88
N THR A 140 -6.09 -0.04 -9.87
CA THR A 140 -5.40 0.66 -10.95
C THR A 140 -3.88 0.48 -10.85
N VAL A 141 -3.24 0.45 -12.01
CA VAL A 141 -1.78 0.46 -12.11
C VAL A 141 -1.36 1.48 -13.16
N PRO A 142 -0.17 2.07 -13.06
CA PRO A 142 0.33 2.95 -14.11
C PRO A 142 0.47 2.22 -15.45
N ALA A 143 0.21 2.93 -16.55
CA ALA A 143 0.30 2.34 -17.89
C ALA A 143 1.72 1.83 -18.21
N TYR A 144 2.75 2.43 -17.62
CA TYR A 144 4.15 2.03 -17.81
C TYR A 144 4.57 0.78 -17.02
N PHE A 145 3.70 0.24 -16.16
CA PHE A 145 4.04 -0.99 -15.43
C PHE A 145 4.29 -2.14 -16.40
N ASN A 146 5.34 -2.91 -16.16
CA ASN A 146 5.63 -4.15 -16.86
C ASN A 146 4.83 -5.32 -16.27
N ASP A 147 4.96 -6.51 -16.87
CA ASP A 147 4.22 -7.70 -16.43
C ASP A 147 4.57 -8.10 -14.98
N SER A 148 5.84 -7.98 -14.59
CA SER A 148 6.29 -8.28 -13.23
C SER A 148 5.60 -7.37 -12.20
N GLN A 149 5.49 -6.08 -12.50
CA GLN A 149 4.84 -5.10 -11.62
C GLN A 149 3.32 -5.33 -11.55
N ARG A 150 2.69 -5.65 -12.69
CA ARG A 150 1.25 -5.97 -12.73
C ARG A 150 0.94 -7.24 -11.94
N GLN A 151 1.77 -8.27 -12.10
CA GLN A 151 1.61 -9.53 -11.37
C GLN A 151 1.83 -9.33 -9.87
N ALA A 152 2.78 -8.51 -9.47
CA ALA A 152 3.05 -8.20 -8.06
C ALA A 152 1.89 -7.44 -7.40
N THR A 153 1.16 -6.60 -8.16
CA THR A 153 -0.03 -5.90 -7.69
C THR A 153 -1.20 -6.87 -7.47
N LYS A 154 -1.31 -7.90 -8.29
CA LYS A 154 -2.38 -8.88 -8.25
C LYS A 154 -2.25 -9.83 -7.06
#